data_f4c99bcec307d105126d45f041420428
#
_entry.id   f4c99bcec307d105126d45f041420428
#
_cell.length_a   1.000
_cell.length_b   1.000
_cell.length_c   1.000
_cell.angle_alpha   90.00
_cell.angle_beta   90.00
_cell.angle_gamma   90.00
#
_symmetry.space_group_name_H-M   'P 1'
#
loop_
_entity.id
_entity.type
_entity.pdbx_description
1 polymer ?
#
loop_
_entity_poly.entity_id
_entity_poly.type
_entity_poly.pdbx_seq_one_letter_code
_entity_poly.pdbx_strand_id
1 'polypeptide(L)'
;PITTVNANTFTFTSNTSQSTSGNISYGYTWSGRIAGDTNTALEPTFVGRQIKNLNLFRNRLVFLSDENAILSAADDYGRFWPETVQTMVESDPVDISCGGTSLNFLTSSVAFANTLLLFSRNSQFRLDAGLNVGSALTPRTATITQMTSFDADTSVDPIAVGRNTYFPIPKGNFSGLREFFLPDSSGSVPLSEDVTSSIPRYIPNELCTLISAVAEDAVVMISGKTNHTKRIYLY
;
A
#
# COMPACT_ATOMS: atom_id res chain seq x y z
N PRO A 1 -20.04 8.85 -5.78
CA PRO A 1 -19.15 9.25 -6.86
C PRO A 1 -17.87 9.86 -6.29
N ILE A 2 -16.75 9.56 -6.91
CA ILE A 2 -15.48 10.22 -6.58
C ILE A 2 -15.44 11.47 -7.44
N THR A 3 -15.42 12.62 -6.79
CA THR A 3 -15.28 13.91 -7.49
C THR A 3 -13.86 14.41 -7.22
N THR A 4 -13.08 14.63 -8.27
CA THR A 4 -11.77 15.27 -8.15
C THR A 4 -11.98 16.76 -7.99
N VAL A 5 -11.72 17.30 -6.82
CA VAL A 5 -11.86 18.75 -6.54
C VAL A 5 -10.60 19.51 -6.92
N ASN A 6 -9.44 18.85 -6.82
CA ASN A 6 -8.11 19.31 -7.27
C ASN A 6 -7.22 18.09 -7.49
N ALA A 7 -6.07 18.26 -8.14
CA ALA A 7 -5.13 17.17 -8.47
C ALA A 7 -4.72 16.26 -7.29
N ASN A 8 -4.97 16.70 -6.04
CA ASN A 8 -4.57 15.98 -4.83
C ASN A 8 -5.70 15.84 -3.79
N THR A 9 -6.93 16.19 -4.13
CA THR A 9 -8.07 16.09 -3.18
C THR A 9 -9.18 15.26 -3.79
N PHE A 10 -9.47 14.14 -3.17
CA PHE A 10 -10.60 13.30 -3.52
C PHE A 10 -11.68 13.47 -2.46
N THR A 11 -12.89 13.82 -2.89
CA THR A 11 -14.03 13.86 -1.99
C THR A 11 -14.87 12.61 -2.21
N PHE A 12 -15.01 11.82 -1.17
CA PHE A 12 -15.93 10.69 -1.13
C PHE A 12 -17.25 11.20 -0.56
N THR A 13 -18.27 11.29 -1.39
CA THR A 13 -19.63 11.61 -0.93
C THR A 13 -20.43 10.33 -0.79
N SER A 14 -20.99 10.10 0.39
CA SER A 14 -22.02 9.08 0.55
C SER A 14 -23.23 9.46 -0.30
N ASN A 15 -23.65 8.58 -1.18
CA ASN A 15 -24.83 8.80 -1.99
C ASN A 15 -26.06 8.31 -1.23
N THR A 16 -26.61 9.16 -0.38
CA THR A 16 -27.85 8.88 0.37
C THR A 16 -29.12 9.19 -0.43
N SER A 17 -28.98 9.68 -1.67
CA SER A 17 -30.12 10.04 -2.54
C SER A 17 -30.33 8.94 -3.57
N GLN A 18 -31.31 8.09 -3.39
CA GLN A 18 -31.87 7.30 -4.49
C GLN A 18 -32.47 8.28 -5.50
N SER A 19 -31.84 8.45 -6.64
CA SER A 19 -32.45 9.11 -7.78
C SER A 19 -33.55 8.21 -8.34
N THR A 20 -34.78 8.66 -8.30
CA THR A 20 -35.96 8.02 -8.86
C THR A 20 -36.05 8.13 -10.39
N SER A 21 -35.00 8.56 -11.05
CA SER A 21 -34.94 8.69 -12.52
C SER A 21 -33.90 7.76 -13.12
N GLY A 22 -34.26 6.52 -13.34
CA GLY A 22 -33.68 5.57 -14.32
C GLY A 22 -32.16 5.32 -14.38
N ASN A 23 -31.34 6.06 -13.67
CA ASN A 23 -29.90 5.87 -13.59
C ASN A 23 -29.56 5.03 -12.37
N ILE A 24 -29.03 3.84 -12.62
CA ILE A 24 -28.47 3.00 -11.57
C ILE A 24 -27.25 3.73 -11.00
N SER A 25 -27.40 4.33 -9.83
CA SER A 25 -26.30 4.92 -9.08
C SER A 25 -25.70 3.83 -8.19
N TYR A 26 -24.54 3.31 -8.56
CA TYR A 26 -23.77 2.44 -7.70
C TYR A 26 -23.07 3.29 -6.65
N GLY A 27 -23.78 3.66 -5.59
CA GLY A 27 -23.21 4.30 -4.41
C GLY A 27 -22.74 3.23 -3.44
N TYR A 28 -21.43 3.14 -3.21
CA TYR A 28 -20.93 2.34 -2.10
C TYR A 28 -21.20 3.08 -0.79
N THR A 29 -21.86 2.43 0.16
CA THR A 29 -22.20 3.05 1.44
C THR A 29 -21.15 2.67 2.47
N TRP A 30 -20.49 3.67 3.04
CA TRP A 30 -19.58 3.46 4.18
C TRP A 30 -20.42 3.18 5.44
N SER A 31 -20.07 2.10 6.12
CA SER A 31 -20.72 1.76 7.39
C SER A 31 -20.22 2.68 8.50
N GLY A 32 -21.14 3.21 9.28
CA GLY A 32 -20.81 3.90 10.52
C GLY A 32 -20.47 2.92 11.65
N ARG A 33 -20.21 3.45 12.85
CA ARG A 33 -20.06 2.64 14.06
C ARG A 33 -21.36 1.90 14.33
N ILE A 34 -21.31 0.58 14.42
CA ILE A 34 -22.46 -0.30 14.64
C ILE A 34 -22.54 -0.85 16.06
N ALA A 35 -21.41 -0.88 16.78
CA ALA A 35 -21.33 -1.35 18.15
C ALA A 35 -20.36 -0.49 18.96
N GLY A 36 -20.62 -0.39 20.26
CA GLY A 36 -19.78 0.38 21.19
C GLY A 36 -19.96 1.90 21.09
N ASP A 37 -19.04 2.59 21.74
CA ASP A 37 -18.95 4.04 21.82
C ASP A 37 -17.54 4.54 21.46
N THR A 38 -17.26 5.81 21.70
CA THR A 38 -15.95 6.42 21.42
C THR A 38 -14.80 5.85 22.23
N ASN A 39 -15.05 5.12 23.30
CA ASN A 39 -14.04 4.52 24.15
C ASN A 39 -13.83 3.05 23.86
N THR A 40 -14.88 2.35 23.43
CA THR A 40 -14.88 0.89 23.24
C THR A 40 -14.71 0.48 21.77
N ALA A 41 -15.13 1.35 20.82
CA ALA A 41 -14.88 1.19 19.40
C ALA A 41 -14.25 2.50 18.89
N LEU A 42 -12.94 2.60 18.95
CA LEU A 42 -12.19 3.77 18.54
C LEU A 42 -12.41 4.07 17.05
N GLU A 43 -12.32 5.33 16.67
CA GLU A 43 -12.36 5.71 15.27
C GLU A 43 -11.17 5.12 14.50
N PRO A 44 -11.39 4.65 13.26
CA PRO A 44 -10.29 4.21 12.40
C PRO A 44 -9.23 5.33 12.26
N THR A 45 -7.96 4.96 12.34
CA THR A 45 -6.87 5.95 12.40
C THR A 45 -6.75 6.84 11.17
N PHE A 46 -7.36 6.49 10.04
CA PHE A 46 -7.38 7.37 8.87
C PHE A 46 -8.36 8.54 8.98
N VAL A 47 -9.28 8.53 9.98
CA VAL A 47 -10.25 9.62 10.16
C VAL A 47 -9.52 10.91 10.52
N GLY A 48 -9.74 11.96 9.72
CA GLY A 48 -9.06 13.25 9.87
C GLY A 48 -7.61 13.27 9.40
N ARG A 49 -7.11 12.19 8.78
CA ARG A 49 -5.74 12.08 8.27
C ARG A 49 -5.72 11.88 6.77
N GLN A 50 -4.55 12.03 6.16
CA GLN A 50 -4.38 11.84 4.72
C GLN A 50 -4.17 10.36 4.40
N ILE A 51 -5.03 9.81 3.53
CA ILE A 51 -4.81 8.50 2.92
C ILE A 51 -3.78 8.65 1.80
N LYS A 52 -2.66 7.95 1.91
CA LYS A 52 -1.56 7.99 0.95
C LYS A 52 -1.69 6.95 -0.16
N ASN A 53 -2.22 5.79 0.18
CA ASN A 53 -2.34 4.68 -0.76
C ASN A 53 -3.61 3.88 -0.49
N LEU A 54 -4.12 3.26 -1.53
CA LEU A 54 -5.29 2.39 -1.51
C LEU A 54 -4.95 1.11 -2.27
N ASN A 55 -5.19 -0.03 -1.65
CA ASN A 55 -4.96 -1.34 -2.25
C ASN A 55 -6.08 -2.32 -1.87
N LEU A 56 -6.16 -3.43 -2.58
CA LEU A 56 -7.01 -4.57 -2.23
C LEU A 56 -6.11 -5.74 -1.86
N PHE A 57 -6.31 -6.29 -0.68
CA PHE A 57 -5.52 -7.41 -0.21
C PHE A 57 -6.38 -8.38 0.61
N ARG A 58 -6.40 -9.64 0.21
CA ARG A 58 -7.14 -10.73 0.89
C ARG A 58 -8.59 -10.35 1.22
N ASN A 59 -9.33 -9.93 0.21
CA ASN A 59 -10.74 -9.52 0.31
C ASN A 59 -10.97 -8.36 1.32
N ARG A 60 -9.97 -7.50 1.50
CA ARG A 60 -10.06 -6.31 2.35
C ARG A 60 -9.58 -5.10 1.56
N LEU A 61 -10.24 -3.99 1.73
CA LEU A 61 -9.74 -2.69 1.27
C LEU A 61 -8.70 -2.20 2.26
N VAL A 62 -7.54 -1.80 1.76
CA VAL A 62 -6.41 -1.35 2.57
C VAL A 62 -6.18 0.13 2.33
N PHE A 63 -6.13 0.90 3.40
CA PHE A 63 -5.67 2.28 3.40
C PHE A 63 -4.33 2.38 4.11
N LEU A 64 -3.43 3.19 3.56
CA LEU A 64 -2.23 3.61 4.26
C LEU A 64 -2.40 5.07 4.69
N SER A 65 -2.25 5.30 5.98
CA SER A 65 -2.36 6.63 6.58
C SER A 65 -1.33 6.78 7.69
N ASP A 66 -0.44 7.76 7.54
CA ASP A 66 0.71 7.94 8.42
C ASP A 66 1.50 6.64 8.59
N GLU A 67 1.64 6.12 9.80
CA GLU A 67 2.34 4.85 10.10
C GLU A 67 1.41 3.63 10.11
N ASN A 68 0.11 3.82 9.81
CA ASN A 68 -0.89 2.78 9.94
C ASN A 68 -1.27 2.16 8.59
N ALA A 69 -1.46 0.85 8.60
CA ALA A 69 -2.20 0.11 7.59
C ALA A 69 -3.57 -0.26 8.16
N ILE A 70 -4.61 0.27 7.54
CA ILE A 70 -5.99 0.11 7.97
C ILE A 70 -6.74 -0.72 6.94
N LEU A 71 -7.22 -1.89 7.35
CA LEU A 71 -7.92 -2.82 6.47
C LEU A 71 -9.39 -2.87 6.84
N SER A 72 -10.25 -2.85 5.84
CA SER A 72 -11.69 -3.04 6.03
C SER A 72 -12.02 -4.41 6.63
N ALA A 73 -13.26 -4.60 7.01
CA ALA A 73 -13.77 -5.93 7.27
C ALA A 73 -13.59 -6.86 6.06
N ALA A 74 -13.49 -8.16 6.31
CA ALA A 74 -13.39 -9.13 5.23
C ALA A 74 -14.70 -9.14 4.41
N ASP A 75 -14.55 -9.09 3.08
CA ASP A 75 -15.65 -9.06 2.11
C ASP A 75 -16.60 -7.85 2.23
N ASP A 76 -16.33 -6.91 3.15
CA ASP A 76 -17.08 -5.65 3.30
C ASP A 76 -16.10 -4.46 3.27
N TYR A 77 -15.88 -3.92 2.09
CA TYR A 77 -14.90 -2.86 1.84
C TYR A 77 -15.28 -1.49 2.44
N GLY A 78 -16.51 -1.30 2.86
CA GLY A 78 -16.99 -0.06 3.47
C GLY A 78 -17.06 -0.11 4.99
N ARG A 79 -16.79 -1.24 5.60
CA ARG A 79 -16.87 -1.39 7.04
C ARG A 79 -15.48 -1.34 7.68
N PHE A 80 -15.25 -0.29 8.45
CA PHE A 80 -14.02 -0.06 9.24
C PHE A 80 -14.29 -0.03 10.75
N TRP A 81 -15.46 -0.48 11.16
CA TRP A 81 -15.88 -0.58 12.54
C TRP A 81 -16.06 -2.06 12.93
N PRO A 82 -15.73 -2.45 14.17
CA PRO A 82 -15.96 -3.81 14.62
C PRO A 82 -17.45 -4.13 14.66
N GLU A 83 -17.79 -5.37 14.43
CA GLU A 83 -19.16 -5.86 14.49
C GLU A 83 -19.70 -5.90 15.93
N THR A 84 -18.84 -6.22 16.87
CA THR A 84 -19.14 -6.25 18.31
C THR A 84 -17.91 -5.80 19.10
N VAL A 85 -18.15 -5.24 20.30
CA VAL A 85 -17.08 -4.85 21.25
C VAL A 85 -16.86 -5.90 22.34
N GLN A 86 -17.68 -6.94 22.40
CA GLN A 86 -17.57 -7.98 23.42
C GLN A 86 -16.51 -9.01 23.08
N THR A 87 -16.39 -9.37 21.81
CA THR A 87 -15.43 -10.36 21.32
C THR A 87 -14.86 -9.89 19.99
N MET A 88 -13.59 -10.19 19.75
CA MET A 88 -12.96 -9.91 18.47
C MET A 88 -13.39 -10.96 17.44
N VAL A 89 -13.99 -10.51 16.35
CA VAL A 89 -14.43 -11.36 15.25
C VAL A 89 -13.34 -11.41 14.19
N GLU A 90 -13.12 -12.57 13.58
CA GLU A 90 -12.06 -12.75 12.57
C GLU A 90 -12.26 -11.90 11.32
N SER A 91 -13.50 -11.59 10.97
CA SER A 91 -13.85 -10.71 9.85
C SER A 91 -13.70 -9.22 10.15
N ASP A 92 -13.51 -8.83 11.42
CA ASP A 92 -13.43 -7.43 11.81
C ASP A 92 -12.29 -6.67 11.11
N PRO A 93 -12.41 -5.35 10.99
CA PRO A 93 -11.36 -4.49 10.48
C PRO A 93 -10.06 -4.62 11.25
N VAL A 94 -8.94 -4.37 10.57
CA VAL A 94 -7.60 -4.36 11.16
C VAL A 94 -7.06 -2.94 11.07
N ASP A 95 -6.59 -2.41 12.17
CA ASP A 95 -5.89 -1.11 12.22
C ASP A 95 -4.58 -1.32 13.00
N ILE A 96 -3.47 -1.31 12.27
CA ILE A 96 -2.18 -1.69 12.83
C ILE A 96 -1.10 -0.72 12.35
N SER A 97 -0.24 -0.29 13.28
CA SER A 97 0.90 0.57 12.98
C SER A 97 2.16 -0.22 12.69
N CYS A 98 3.00 0.31 11.80
CA CYS A 98 4.36 -0.17 11.65
C CYS A 98 5.18 0.30 12.84
N GLY A 99 5.37 -0.55 13.83
CA GLY A 99 6.27 -0.27 14.94
C GLY A 99 7.72 -0.13 14.46
N GLY A 100 8.51 0.71 15.14
CA GLY A 100 9.93 0.87 14.80
C GLY A 100 10.61 1.91 15.68
N THR A 101 11.91 2.04 15.51
CA THR A 101 12.73 3.03 16.23
C THR A 101 12.72 4.41 15.56
N SER A 102 12.15 4.52 14.35
CA SER A 102 12.04 5.74 13.56
C SER A 102 10.62 5.93 13.06
N LEU A 103 10.24 7.16 12.76
CA LEU A 103 8.97 7.50 12.10
C LEU A 103 8.99 6.97 10.67
N ASN A 104 8.00 6.14 10.33
CA ASN A 104 7.88 5.49 9.04
C ASN A 104 6.52 5.75 8.42
N PHE A 105 6.36 6.90 7.76
CA PHE A 105 5.14 7.18 7.01
C PHE A 105 5.01 6.24 5.81
N LEU A 106 3.98 5.42 5.84
CA LEU A 106 3.67 4.49 4.76
C LEU A 106 3.10 5.25 3.56
N THR A 107 3.70 5.05 2.40
CA THR A 107 3.35 5.81 1.19
C THR A 107 2.80 4.95 0.08
N SER A 108 3.26 3.72 -0.03
CA SER A 108 2.84 2.82 -1.10
C SER A 108 2.83 1.36 -0.64
N SER A 109 2.08 0.55 -1.33
CA SER A 109 1.96 -0.89 -1.05
C SER A 109 1.88 -1.70 -2.33
N VAL A 110 2.44 -2.90 -2.28
CA VAL A 110 2.39 -3.87 -3.37
C VAL A 110 1.99 -5.23 -2.82
N ALA A 111 0.94 -5.81 -3.39
CA ALA A 111 0.59 -7.20 -3.10
C ALA A 111 1.62 -8.12 -3.77
N PHE A 112 2.26 -8.94 -2.96
CA PHE A 112 3.29 -9.87 -3.42
C PHE A 112 3.10 -11.23 -2.76
N ALA A 113 2.87 -12.25 -3.58
CA ALA A 113 2.52 -13.59 -3.10
C ALA A 113 1.35 -13.53 -2.08
N ASN A 114 1.54 -14.02 -0.88
CA ASN A 114 0.55 -14.02 0.20
C ASN A 114 0.73 -12.88 1.20
N THR A 115 1.58 -11.90 0.90
CA THR A 115 1.90 -10.78 1.76
C THR A 115 1.62 -9.45 1.08
N LEU A 116 1.46 -8.40 1.86
CA LEU A 116 1.43 -7.03 1.36
C LEU A 116 2.73 -6.35 1.78
N LEU A 117 3.54 -5.98 0.80
CA LEU A 117 4.72 -5.17 1.05
C LEU A 117 4.32 -3.71 1.18
N LEU A 118 4.80 -3.06 2.23
CA LEU A 118 4.54 -1.67 2.55
C LEU A 118 5.86 -0.89 2.48
N PHE A 119 5.81 0.27 1.89
CA PHE A 119 6.98 1.11 1.69
C PHE A 119 6.84 2.43 2.41
N SER A 120 7.88 2.79 3.15
CA SER A 120 8.14 4.14 3.63
C SER A 120 9.39 4.68 2.94
N ARG A 121 9.72 5.93 3.22
CA ARG A 121 10.91 6.56 2.66
C ARG A 121 12.22 5.82 3.02
N ASN A 122 12.30 5.26 4.22
CA ASN A 122 13.56 4.73 4.77
C ASN A 122 13.48 3.23 5.10
N SER A 123 12.31 2.62 4.94
CA SER A 123 12.12 1.23 5.39
C SER A 123 11.06 0.54 4.56
N GLN A 124 11.20 -0.76 4.45
CA GLN A 124 10.24 -1.66 3.81
C GLN A 124 9.71 -2.64 4.84
N PHE A 125 8.41 -2.83 4.83
CA PHE A 125 7.70 -3.69 5.79
C PHE A 125 6.90 -4.75 5.05
N ARG A 126 6.59 -5.80 5.77
CA ARG A 126 5.68 -6.86 5.34
C ARG A 126 4.49 -6.91 6.27
N LEU A 127 3.31 -6.84 5.70
CA LEU A 127 2.05 -7.15 6.37
C LEU A 127 1.62 -8.55 5.98
N ASP A 128 1.44 -9.41 6.96
CA ASP A 128 0.96 -10.78 6.78
C ASP A 128 0.12 -11.24 8.00
N ALA A 129 -0.29 -12.50 7.96
CA ALA A 129 -1.07 -13.15 9.03
C ALA A 129 -0.18 -13.93 10.02
N GLY A 130 1.05 -13.45 10.28
CA GLY A 130 2.00 -14.10 11.16
C GLY A 130 2.81 -15.21 10.48
N LEU A 131 3.42 -16.07 11.31
CA LEU A 131 4.42 -17.05 10.86
C LEU A 131 3.86 -18.23 10.05
N ASN A 132 2.56 -18.50 10.12
CA ASN A 132 1.96 -19.64 9.43
C ASN A 132 1.50 -19.27 8.02
N VAL A 133 2.13 -19.88 7.05
CA VAL A 133 1.73 -19.74 5.64
C VAL A 133 0.28 -20.21 5.47
N GLY A 134 -0.57 -19.35 4.91
CA GLY A 134 -1.98 -19.67 4.69
C GLY A 134 -2.95 -19.32 5.82
N SER A 135 -2.45 -18.77 6.94
CA SER A 135 -3.34 -18.27 8.02
C SER A 135 -4.24 -17.14 7.51
N ALA A 136 -5.47 -17.11 8.03
CA ALA A 136 -6.38 -16.00 7.75
C ALA A 136 -5.83 -14.69 8.32
N LEU A 137 -5.97 -13.62 7.56
CA LEU A 137 -5.63 -12.28 8.01
C LEU A 137 -6.77 -11.73 8.85
N THR A 138 -6.58 -11.76 10.17
CA THR A 138 -7.57 -11.34 11.17
C THR A 138 -6.99 -10.24 12.05
N PRO A 139 -7.80 -9.51 12.82
CA PRO A 139 -7.27 -8.51 13.76
C PRO A 139 -6.28 -9.09 14.78
N ARG A 140 -6.36 -10.39 15.04
CA ARG A 140 -5.48 -11.09 15.98
C ARG A 140 -4.18 -11.57 15.37
N THR A 141 -4.20 -11.93 14.07
CA THR A 141 -3.05 -12.54 13.39
C THR A 141 -2.27 -11.54 12.54
N ALA A 142 -2.87 -10.38 12.21
CA ALA A 142 -2.21 -9.36 11.42
C ALA A 142 -0.94 -8.86 12.11
N THR A 143 0.16 -8.87 11.38
CA THR A 143 1.46 -8.36 11.86
C THR A 143 2.14 -7.54 10.78
N ILE A 144 2.78 -6.45 11.19
CA ILE A 144 3.69 -5.68 10.34
C ILE A 144 5.11 -5.89 10.85
N THR A 145 5.96 -6.41 9.99
CA THR A 145 7.36 -6.69 10.30
C THR A 145 8.26 -5.87 9.38
N GLN A 146 9.23 -5.17 9.94
CA GLN A 146 10.26 -4.50 9.15
C GLN A 146 11.17 -5.54 8.50
N MET A 147 11.36 -5.41 7.20
CA MET A 147 12.16 -6.34 6.40
C MET A 147 13.52 -5.77 6.07
N THR A 148 13.55 -4.53 5.61
CA THR A 148 14.77 -3.85 5.20
C THR A 148 14.70 -2.37 5.54
N SER A 149 15.88 -1.69 5.54
CA SER A 149 16.02 -0.27 5.81
C SER A 149 16.77 0.39 4.67
N PHE A 150 16.15 0.49 3.51
CA PHE A 150 16.70 1.17 2.35
C PHE A 150 15.89 2.41 2.03
N ASP A 151 16.56 3.46 1.57
CA ASP A 151 15.89 4.64 1.06
C ASP A 151 15.09 4.28 -0.20
N ALA A 152 13.87 4.78 -0.27
CA ALA A 152 12.99 4.62 -1.41
C ALA A 152 12.48 5.99 -1.89
N ASP A 153 12.32 6.14 -3.20
CA ASP A 153 11.65 7.31 -3.76
C ASP A 153 10.13 7.10 -3.67
N THR A 154 9.53 7.74 -2.69
CA THR A 154 8.10 7.64 -2.40
C THR A 154 7.19 8.38 -3.40
N SER A 155 7.76 9.00 -4.41
CA SER A 155 7.00 9.68 -5.48
C SER A 155 6.57 8.74 -6.59
N VAL A 156 7.12 7.52 -6.61
CA VAL A 156 6.85 6.50 -7.62
C VAL A 156 6.49 5.19 -6.91
N ASP A 157 5.36 4.62 -7.28
CA ASP A 157 4.92 3.38 -6.67
C ASP A 157 5.82 2.20 -7.08
N PRO A 158 6.16 1.32 -6.12
CA PRO A 158 6.86 0.08 -6.40
C PRO A 158 5.96 -0.87 -7.21
N ILE A 159 6.58 -1.79 -7.95
CA ILE A 159 5.87 -2.78 -8.76
C ILE A 159 6.38 -4.18 -8.48
N ALA A 160 5.49 -5.16 -8.65
CA ALA A 160 5.86 -6.58 -8.67
C ALA A 160 5.96 -7.07 -10.11
N VAL A 161 7.06 -7.77 -10.42
CA VAL A 161 7.29 -8.43 -11.70
C VAL A 161 7.80 -9.84 -11.42
N GLY A 162 7.07 -10.85 -11.88
CA GLY A 162 7.42 -12.23 -11.61
C GLY A 162 7.47 -12.54 -10.11
N ARG A 163 8.65 -12.88 -9.61
CA ARG A 163 8.91 -13.22 -8.21
C ARG A 163 9.61 -12.11 -7.42
N ASN A 164 9.78 -10.94 -8.02
CA ASN A 164 10.53 -9.84 -7.47
C ASN A 164 9.67 -8.58 -7.38
N THR A 165 10.03 -7.70 -6.47
CA THR A 165 9.43 -6.38 -6.36
C THR A 165 10.50 -5.33 -6.62
N TYR A 166 10.18 -4.36 -7.45
CA TYR A 166 11.10 -3.29 -7.83
C TYR A 166 10.62 -1.96 -7.29
N PHE A 167 11.54 -1.19 -6.74
CA PHE A 167 11.27 0.16 -6.27
C PHE A 167 12.43 1.10 -6.57
N PRO A 168 12.14 2.38 -6.87
CA PRO A 168 13.18 3.35 -7.17
C PRO A 168 13.85 3.85 -5.90
N ILE A 169 15.14 4.13 -6.02
CA ILE A 169 15.95 4.71 -4.94
C ILE A 169 16.57 6.03 -5.40
N PRO A 170 16.64 7.03 -4.50
CA PRO A 170 17.31 8.29 -4.81
C PRO A 170 18.84 8.12 -4.78
N LYS A 171 19.52 8.64 -5.79
CA LYS A 171 20.99 8.68 -5.89
C LYS A 171 21.47 10.11 -6.19
N GLY A 172 21.14 11.06 -5.33
CA GLY A 172 21.40 12.49 -5.54
C GLY A 172 20.61 13.05 -6.73
N ASN A 173 21.28 13.47 -7.79
CA ASN A 173 20.64 13.97 -9.02
C ASN A 173 20.19 12.84 -9.97
N PHE A 174 20.32 11.59 -9.56
CA PHE A 174 19.96 10.41 -10.34
C PHE A 174 19.06 9.51 -9.53
N SER A 175 18.39 8.61 -10.22
CA SER A 175 17.59 7.53 -9.64
C SER A 175 18.28 6.20 -9.88
N GLY A 176 18.12 5.30 -8.95
CA GLY A 176 18.45 3.89 -9.12
C GLY A 176 17.20 3.03 -9.04
N LEU A 177 17.34 1.77 -9.37
CA LEU A 177 16.32 0.75 -9.19
C LEU A 177 16.85 -0.31 -8.24
N ARG A 178 16.04 -0.66 -7.26
CA ARG A 178 16.35 -1.73 -6.32
C ARG A 178 15.36 -2.88 -6.49
N GLU A 179 15.91 -4.05 -6.57
CA GLU A 179 15.16 -5.30 -6.57
C GLU A 179 15.03 -5.80 -5.13
N PHE A 180 13.86 -6.31 -4.80
CA PHE A 180 13.57 -6.94 -3.53
C PHE A 180 12.93 -8.29 -3.79
N PHE A 181 13.45 -9.33 -3.17
CA PHE A 181 12.85 -10.64 -3.23
C PHE A 181 12.79 -11.32 -1.85
N LEU A 182 11.74 -12.09 -1.67
CA LEU A 182 11.54 -12.94 -0.51
C LEU A 182 12.02 -14.37 -0.87
N PRO A 183 13.05 -14.89 -0.20
CA PRO A 183 13.46 -16.27 -0.42
C PRO A 183 12.36 -17.24 0.02
N ASP A 184 12.22 -18.36 -0.68
CA ASP A 184 11.17 -19.36 -0.44
C ASP A 184 11.32 -20.14 0.88
N SER A 185 12.47 -20.07 1.54
CA SER A 185 12.72 -20.83 2.76
C SER A 185 12.38 -20.02 4.02
N SER A 186 11.62 -20.60 4.91
CA SER A 186 11.38 -20.04 6.25
C SER A 186 12.73 -19.86 6.96
N GLY A 187 13.02 -18.62 7.33
CA GLY A 187 14.26 -18.21 7.99
C GLY A 187 15.29 -17.52 7.09
N SER A 188 15.03 -17.38 5.80
CA SER A 188 15.90 -16.61 4.91
C SER A 188 15.67 -15.12 5.10
N VAL A 189 16.78 -14.38 5.18
CA VAL A 189 16.74 -12.91 5.24
C VAL A 189 16.27 -12.37 3.90
N PRO A 190 15.34 -11.41 3.88
CA PRO A 190 14.96 -10.72 2.65
C PRO A 190 16.19 -10.11 2.00
N LEU A 191 16.33 -10.30 0.71
CA LEU A 191 17.45 -9.76 -0.04
C LEU A 191 16.96 -8.59 -0.88
N SER A 192 17.75 -7.53 -0.90
CA SER A 192 17.49 -6.38 -1.74
C SER A 192 18.78 -5.95 -2.40
N GLU A 193 18.79 -5.92 -3.72
CA GLU A 193 19.96 -5.61 -4.53
C GLU A 193 19.72 -4.36 -5.37
N ASP A 194 20.77 -3.55 -5.52
CA ASP A 194 20.74 -2.39 -6.41
C ASP A 194 21.13 -2.83 -7.83
N VAL A 195 20.14 -3.05 -8.66
CA VAL A 195 20.32 -3.53 -10.04
C VAL A 195 20.94 -2.48 -10.97
N THR A 196 20.92 -1.21 -10.54
CA THR A 196 21.53 -0.08 -11.27
C THR A 196 22.91 0.32 -10.74
N SER A 197 23.53 -0.51 -9.92
CA SER A 197 24.82 -0.21 -9.30
C SER A 197 25.94 0.03 -10.32
N SER A 198 25.90 -0.64 -11.48
CA SER A 198 26.84 -0.47 -12.58
C SER A 198 26.65 0.82 -13.40
N ILE A 199 25.46 1.44 -13.31
CA ILE A 199 25.10 2.64 -14.08
C ILE A 199 24.55 3.76 -13.19
N PRO A 200 25.24 4.17 -12.11
CA PRO A 200 24.68 5.00 -11.04
C PRO A 200 24.31 6.41 -11.47
N ARG A 201 24.74 6.87 -12.65
CA ARG A 201 24.49 8.22 -13.20
C ARG A 201 23.76 8.21 -14.53
N TYR A 202 23.00 7.16 -14.81
CA TYR A 202 22.35 7.00 -16.11
C TYR A 202 20.90 7.47 -16.10
N ILE A 203 20.16 7.18 -15.03
CA ILE A 203 18.74 7.50 -14.90
C ILE A 203 18.59 8.82 -14.13
N PRO A 204 18.06 9.89 -14.73
CA PRO A 204 17.83 11.16 -14.01
C PRO A 204 16.85 10.97 -12.84
N ASN A 205 17.01 11.80 -11.80
CA ASN A 205 16.11 11.81 -10.64
C ASN A 205 14.76 12.47 -10.95
N GLU A 206 14.07 11.96 -11.96
CA GLU A 206 12.78 12.45 -12.47
C GLU A 206 11.88 11.30 -12.89
N LEU A 207 11.99 10.17 -12.24
CA LEU A 207 11.10 9.04 -12.51
C LEU A 207 9.66 9.43 -12.22
N CYS A 208 8.78 9.11 -13.15
CA CYS A 208 7.35 9.34 -13.05
C CYS A 208 6.59 8.08 -12.65
N THR A 209 7.00 6.95 -13.21
CA THR A 209 6.32 5.68 -12.98
C THR A 209 7.22 4.49 -13.34
N LEU A 210 6.92 3.37 -12.71
CA LEU A 210 7.39 2.04 -13.08
C LEU A 210 6.22 1.26 -13.67
N ILE A 211 6.48 0.47 -14.68
CA ILE A 211 5.49 -0.40 -15.32
C ILE A 211 6.09 -1.80 -15.45
N SER A 212 5.30 -2.81 -15.13
CA SER A 212 5.68 -4.20 -15.34
C SER A 212 5.32 -4.66 -16.75
N ALA A 213 6.27 -5.19 -17.49
CA ALA A 213 6.06 -5.89 -18.74
C ALA A 213 6.22 -7.40 -18.48
N VAL A 214 5.19 -8.00 -17.90
CA VAL A 214 5.24 -9.40 -17.40
C VAL A 214 5.55 -10.39 -18.51
N ALA A 215 5.06 -10.14 -19.74
CA ALA A 215 5.31 -11.02 -20.88
C ALA A 215 6.78 -11.04 -21.31
N GLU A 216 7.49 -9.94 -21.07
CA GLU A 216 8.90 -9.76 -21.46
C GLU A 216 9.85 -9.89 -20.27
N ASP A 217 9.29 -10.17 -19.08
CA ASP A 217 10.03 -10.21 -17.80
C ASP A 217 10.89 -8.96 -17.58
N ALA A 218 10.30 -7.79 -17.86
CA ALA A 218 11.01 -6.52 -17.89
C ALA A 218 10.32 -5.47 -17.02
N VAL A 219 11.14 -4.55 -16.50
CA VAL A 219 10.72 -3.33 -15.82
C VAL A 219 10.91 -2.14 -16.72
N VAL A 220 9.83 -1.43 -16.99
CA VAL A 220 9.85 -0.19 -17.77
C VAL A 220 9.83 1.00 -16.82
N MET A 221 10.85 1.85 -16.91
CA MET A 221 10.95 3.09 -16.15
C MET A 221 10.70 4.28 -17.06
N ILE A 222 9.81 5.17 -16.69
CA ILE A 222 9.52 6.40 -17.45
C ILE A 222 9.99 7.59 -16.63
N SER A 223 10.86 8.43 -17.24
CA SER A 223 11.29 9.70 -16.65
C SER A 223 10.67 10.90 -17.38
N GLY A 224 10.70 12.07 -16.76
CA GLY A 224 10.21 13.33 -17.33
C GLY A 224 9.11 14.01 -16.53
N LYS A 225 9.31 14.14 -15.23
CA LYS A 225 8.37 14.77 -14.28
C LYS A 225 8.08 16.23 -14.58
N THR A 226 9.08 16.96 -15.04
CA THR A 226 9.01 18.39 -15.34
C THR A 226 9.79 18.68 -16.62
N ASN A 227 9.28 19.45 -17.51
CA ASN A 227 9.90 20.10 -18.72
C ASN A 227 11.06 19.38 -19.45
N HIS A 228 11.44 18.19 -19.05
CA HIS A 228 12.52 17.42 -19.66
C HIS A 228 12.00 16.41 -20.66
N THR A 229 12.85 16.05 -21.60
CA THR A 229 12.56 15.02 -22.61
C THR A 229 12.17 13.72 -21.93
N LYS A 230 10.94 13.26 -22.14
CA LYS A 230 10.48 11.96 -21.63
C LYS A 230 11.39 10.86 -22.16
N ARG A 231 11.90 10.03 -21.26
CA ARG A 231 12.76 8.90 -21.60
C ARG A 231 12.18 7.62 -21.02
N ILE A 232 12.40 6.54 -21.74
CA ILE A 232 12.00 5.20 -21.33
C ILE A 232 13.29 4.40 -21.14
N TYR A 233 13.39 3.74 -20.00
CA TYR A 233 14.47 2.82 -19.67
C TYR A 233 13.87 1.44 -19.48
N LEU A 234 14.56 0.43 -19.94
CA LEU A 234 14.19 -0.97 -19.79
C LEU A 234 15.23 -1.69 -18.94
N TYR A 235 14.77 -2.49 -18.01
CA TYR A 235 15.57 -3.41 -17.21
C TYR A 235 15.02 -4.82 -17.34
#